data_e5a8292752834f8b9647f94f63ad5f2c
#
_entry.id   e5a8292752834f8b9647f94f63ad5f2c
#
_cell.length_a   1.000
_cell.length_b   1.000
_cell.length_c   1.000
_cell.angle_alpha   90.00
_cell.angle_beta   90.00
_cell.angle_gamma   90.00
#
_symmetry.space_group_name_H-M   'P 1'
#
loop_
_entity.id
_entity.type
_entity.pdbx_description
1 polymer ?
#
loop_
_entity_poly.entity_id
_entity_poly.type
_entity_poly.pdbx_seq_one_letter_code
_entity_poly.pdbx_strand_id
1 'polypeptide(L)'
;MNQPPPRPLRPATQLVHGGGLRSQHGETSEAIFLTSGFVYDSAEQAEATFTGDVDHYQYSRFDNPTVAMFEQRLALLEGAEACRATATGMAAVHASMLCQVRAGDRVVASRALFGSCRWIVADLLPRYGVAIEFVDGEDLGQW
;
A
#
# COMPACT_ATOMS: atom_id res chain seq x y z
N MET A 1 11.26 -35.11 10.47
CA MET A 1 9.85 -35.37 10.05
C MET A 1 9.46 -34.22 9.11
N ASN A 2 9.25 -34.55 7.82
CA ASN A 2 8.84 -33.54 6.83
C ASN A 2 7.38 -33.20 7.07
N GLN A 3 7.08 -32.07 7.69
CA GLN A 3 5.70 -31.58 7.70
C GLN A 3 5.33 -31.18 6.28
N PRO A 4 4.14 -31.58 5.79
CA PRO A 4 3.66 -31.13 4.50
C PRO A 4 3.57 -29.60 4.49
N PRO A 5 3.81 -28.94 3.37
CA PRO A 5 3.70 -27.50 3.28
C PRO A 5 2.31 -27.05 3.74
N PRO A 6 2.20 -25.94 4.47
CA PRO A 6 0.91 -25.44 4.94
C PRO A 6 -0.04 -25.25 3.75
N ARG A 7 -1.26 -25.75 3.85
CA ARG A 7 -2.28 -25.57 2.80
C ARG A 7 -2.58 -24.09 2.64
N PRO A 8 -2.69 -23.60 1.40
CA PRO A 8 -3.09 -22.21 1.17
C PRO A 8 -4.44 -21.95 1.84
N LEU A 9 -4.53 -20.88 2.61
CA LEU A 9 -5.77 -20.50 3.29
C LEU A 9 -6.81 -20.07 2.25
N ARG A 10 -8.09 -20.40 2.50
CA ARG A 10 -9.19 -19.88 1.69
C ARG A 10 -9.32 -18.37 1.90
N PRO A 11 -9.83 -17.59 0.91
CA PRO A 11 -9.98 -16.13 1.03
C PRO A 11 -10.68 -15.69 2.32
N ALA A 12 -11.78 -16.34 2.70
CA ALA A 12 -12.49 -16.04 3.95
C ALA A 12 -11.64 -16.27 5.20
N THR A 13 -10.75 -17.28 5.17
CA THR A 13 -9.81 -17.54 6.28
C THR A 13 -8.66 -16.52 6.28
N GLN A 14 -8.20 -16.12 5.10
CA GLN A 14 -7.19 -15.05 4.96
C GLN A 14 -7.69 -13.72 5.50
N LEU A 15 -8.97 -13.37 5.28
CA LEU A 15 -9.59 -12.17 5.84
C LEU A 15 -9.53 -12.11 7.37
N VAL A 16 -9.61 -13.25 8.04
CA VAL A 16 -9.65 -13.33 9.50
C VAL A 16 -8.27 -13.53 10.11
N HIS A 17 -7.40 -14.30 9.46
CA HIS A 17 -6.14 -14.76 10.05
C HIS A 17 -4.88 -14.32 9.29
N GLY A 18 -5.03 -13.84 8.04
CA GLY A 18 -3.90 -13.40 7.24
C GLY A 18 -3.39 -12.03 7.67
N GLY A 19 -2.08 -11.83 7.62
CA GLY A 19 -1.44 -10.53 7.91
C GLY A 19 -1.56 -10.09 9.39
N GLY A 20 -2.03 -10.95 10.29
CA GLY A 20 -2.18 -10.61 11.70
C GLY A 20 -0.84 -10.67 12.45
N LEU A 21 -0.48 -9.58 13.12
CA LEU A 21 0.60 -9.54 14.10
C LEU A 21 -0.01 -9.75 15.49
N ARG A 22 0.58 -10.66 16.26
CA ARG A 22 0.21 -10.86 17.66
C ARG A 22 1.27 -10.24 18.55
N SER A 23 0.84 -9.55 19.60
CA SER A 23 1.74 -9.04 20.62
C SER A 23 2.23 -10.17 21.54
N GLN A 24 3.06 -9.84 22.48
CA GLN A 24 3.54 -10.75 23.53
C GLN A 24 2.41 -11.35 24.40
N HIS A 25 1.19 -10.77 24.34
CA HIS A 25 0.03 -11.23 25.10
C HIS A 25 -0.78 -12.31 24.39
N GLY A 26 -0.54 -12.57 23.08
CA GLY A 26 -1.19 -13.62 22.32
C GLY A 26 -2.70 -13.44 22.14
N GLU A 27 -3.13 -12.19 22.01
CA GLU A 27 -4.53 -11.79 21.84
C GLU A 27 -5.19 -12.47 20.63
N THR A 28 -6.49 -12.69 20.69
CA THR A 28 -7.27 -13.34 19.60
C THR A 28 -7.65 -12.38 18.48
N SER A 29 -7.78 -11.09 18.78
CA SER A 29 -8.01 -10.00 17.81
C SER A 29 -6.79 -9.09 17.74
N GLU A 30 -6.62 -8.38 16.64
CA GLU A 30 -5.49 -7.48 16.45
C GLU A 30 -5.48 -6.35 17.48
N ALA A 31 -4.32 -6.09 18.05
CA ALA A 31 -4.09 -4.91 18.88
C ALA A 31 -4.06 -3.63 18.03
N ILE A 32 -4.55 -2.52 18.57
CA ILE A 32 -4.47 -1.20 17.95
C ILE A 32 -3.33 -0.42 18.58
N PHE A 33 -2.33 -0.06 17.80
CA PHE A 33 -1.14 0.67 18.23
C PHE A 33 -1.33 2.17 18.00
N LEU A 34 -1.91 2.86 18.97
CA LEU A 34 -2.13 4.32 18.94
C LEU A 34 -0.90 5.05 19.47
N THR A 35 0.22 4.95 18.75
CA THR A 35 1.46 5.62 19.10
C THR A 35 2.08 6.29 17.89
N SER A 36 2.84 7.36 18.09
CA SER A 36 3.61 8.02 17.04
C SER A 36 5.04 7.52 16.96
N GLY A 37 5.64 7.03 18.05
CA GLY A 37 7.03 6.59 18.10
C GLY A 37 7.18 5.26 18.82
N PHE A 38 8.35 4.65 18.62
CA PHE A 38 8.74 3.37 19.20
C PHE A 38 10.09 3.54 19.91
N VAL A 39 10.31 2.78 20.96
CA VAL A 39 11.56 2.82 21.74
C VAL A 39 12.58 1.84 21.18
N TYR A 40 13.84 2.13 21.39
CA TYR A 40 14.98 1.27 21.05
C TYR A 40 15.63 0.78 22.32
N ASP A 41 16.20 -0.41 22.28
CA ASP A 41 16.93 -1.01 23.41
C ASP A 41 18.32 -0.38 23.61
N SER A 42 18.90 0.17 22.52
CA SER A 42 20.19 0.83 22.55
C SER A 42 20.33 1.87 21.42
N ALA A 43 21.37 2.71 21.50
CA ALA A 43 21.71 3.67 20.45
C ALA A 43 22.15 2.96 19.16
N GLU A 44 22.84 1.83 19.29
CA GLU A 44 23.29 1.01 18.16
C GLU A 44 22.11 0.39 17.41
N GLN A 45 21.07 -0.06 18.14
CA GLN A 45 19.83 -0.53 17.52
C GLN A 45 19.14 0.59 16.77
N ALA A 46 19.07 1.79 17.34
CA ALA A 46 18.50 2.95 16.68
C ALA A 46 19.25 3.28 15.37
N GLU A 47 20.58 3.33 15.41
CA GLU A 47 21.43 3.56 14.23
C GLU A 47 21.16 2.49 13.16
N ALA A 48 21.22 1.21 13.52
CA ALA A 48 20.98 0.09 12.60
C ALA A 48 19.58 0.13 11.98
N THR A 49 18.58 0.61 12.73
CA THR A 49 17.22 0.79 12.21
C THR A 49 17.16 1.93 11.20
N PHE A 50 17.82 3.06 11.46
CA PHE A 50 17.82 4.21 10.54
C PHE A 50 18.66 3.96 9.27
N THR A 51 19.68 3.10 9.34
CA THR A 51 20.45 2.67 8.16
C THR A 51 19.77 1.54 7.38
N GLY A 52 18.71 0.92 7.94
CA GLY A 52 17.98 -0.17 7.29
C GLY A 52 18.62 -1.55 7.49
N ASP A 53 19.59 -1.67 8.40
CA ASP A 53 20.26 -2.94 8.72
C ASP A 53 19.42 -3.82 9.65
N VAL A 54 18.48 -3.21 10.39
CA VAL A 54 17.54 -3.87 11.30
C VAL A 54 16.12 -3.42 10.99
N ASP A 55 15.21 -4.37 10.83
CA ASP A 55 13.78 -4.11 10.67
C ASP A 55 13.15 -3.83 12.04
N HIS A 56 12.79 -2.58 12.29
CA HIS A 56 12.17 -2.12 13.51
C HIS A 56 11.27 -0.90 13.25
N TYR A 57 10.13 -0.82 13.91
CA TYR A 57 9.27 0.36 13.82
C TYR A 57 9.96 1.59 14.41
N GLN A 58 9.94 2.70 13.68
CA GLN A 58 10.58 3.96 14.07
C GLN A 58 9.55 5.01 14.48
N TYR A 59 8.67 5.29 13.55
CA TYR A 59 7.65 6.34 13.67
C TYR A 59 6.44 6.01 12.81
N SER A 60 5.24 6.15 13.35
CA SER A 60 3.99 5.69 12.71
C SER A 60 3.67 6.34 11.36
N ARG A 61 4.30 7.46 11.00
CA ARG A 61 4.18 8.04 9.66
C ARG A 61 4.91 7.19 8.60
N PHE A 62 5.98 6.50 8.98
CA PHE A 62 6.69 5.58 8.09
C PHE A 62 6.03 4.21 8.08
N ASP A 63 5.81 3.65 9.28
CA ASP A 63 5.16 2.36 9.44
C ASP A 63 4.58 2.23 10.86
N ASN A 64 3.45 1.50 10.97
CA ASN A 64 2.76 1.24 12.22
C ASN A 64 2.17 -0.18 12.19
N PRO A 65 2.27 -0.99 13.26
CA PRO A 65 1.78 -2.37 13.26
C PRO A 65 0.31 -2.50 12.85
N THR A 66 -0.56 -1.57 13.24
CA THR A 66 -1.98 -1.58 12.86
C THR A 66 -2.15 -1.38 11.35
N VAL A 67 -1.43 -0.42 10.77
CA VAL A 67 -1.47 -0.14 9.34
C VAL A 67 -0.85 -1.29 8.55
N ALA A 68 0.30 -1.81 9.01
CA ALA A 68 0.98 -2.94 8.38
C ALA A 68 0.09 -4.20 8.32
N MET A 69 -0.66 -4.51 9.38
CA MET A 69 -1.63 -5.62 9.37
C MET A 69 -2.72 -5.43 8.33
N PHE A 70 -3.24 -4.22 8.17
CA PHE A 70 -4.23 -3.90 7.13
C PHE A 70 -3.63 -4.06 5.73
N GLU A 71 -2.44 -3.50 5.49
CA GLU A 71 -1.74 -3.56 4.21
C GLU A 71 -1.43 -5.00 3.80
N GLN A 72 -0.89 -5.81 4.71
CA GLN A 72 -0.59 -7.22 4.47
C GLN A 72 -1.86 -8.04 4.15
N ARG A 73 -2.95 -7.81 4.89
CA ARG A 73 -4.22 -8.50 4.65
C ARG A 73 -4.80 -8.16 3.28
N LEU A 74 -4.75 -6.89 2.90
CA LEU A 74 -5.25 -6.47 1.59
C LEU A 74 -4.37 -7.01 0.46
N ALA A 75 -3.05 -6.98 0.62
CA ALA A 75 -2.14 -7.58 -0.36
C ALA A 75 -2.41 -9.08 -0.56
N LEU A 76 -2.66 -9.83 0.53
CA LEU A 76 -3.02 -11.24 0.46
C LEU A 76 -4.33 -11.48 -0.30
N LEU A 77 -5.33 -10.64 -0.10
CA LEU A 77 -6.64 -10.76 -0.77
C LEU A 77 -6.54 -10.48 -2.27
N GLU A 78 -5.77 -9.51 -2.65
CA GLU A 78 -5.57 -9.11 -4.05
C GLU A 78 -4.51 -9.97 -4.76
N GLY A 79 -3.79 -10.83 -4.03
CA GLY A 79 -2.64 -11.57 -4.56
C GLY A 79 -1.50 -10.65 -4.99
N ALA A 80 -1.41 -9.48 -4.37
CA ALA A 80 -0.40 -8.46 -4.66
C ALA A 80 0.87 -8.69 -3.84
N GLU A 81 2.01 -8.25 -4.37
CA GLU A 81 3.30 -8.29 -3.69
C GLU A 81 3.33 -7.35 -2.48
N ALA A 82 2.72 -6.18 -2.60
CA ALA A 82 2.66 -5.18 -1.54
C ALA A 82 1.36 -4.34 -1.62
N CYS A 83 1.00 -3.75 -0.50
CA CYS A 83 -0.05 -2.75 -0.40
C CYS A 83 0.47 -1.56 0.40
N ARG A 84 -0.02 -0.36 0.10
CA ARG A 84 0.23 0.84 0.91
C ARG A 84 -1.08 1.56 1.18
N ALA A 85 -1.36 1.76 2.45
CA ALA A 85 -2.54 2.49 2.90
C ALA A 85 -2.31 4.00 2.83
N THR A 86 -3.35 4.72 2.48
CA THR A 86 -3.38 6.18 2.47
C THR A 86 -4.57 6.69 3.28
N ALA A 87 -4.57 7.98 3.62
CA ALA A 87 -5.62 8.59 4.42
C ALA A 87 -6.99 8.63 3.71
N THR A 88 -7.03 8.55 2.38
CA THR A 88 -8.26 8.58 1.58
C THR A 88 -8.08 7.80 0.27
N GLY A 89 -9.19 7.32 -0.32
CA GLY A 89 -9.14 6.69 -1.65
C GLY A 89 -8.58 7.62 -2.74
N MET A 90 -8.87 8.92 -2.69
CA MET A 90 -8.31 9.88 -3.65
C MET A 90 -6.81 10.08 -3.47
N ALA A 91 -6.30 9.99 -2.24
CA ALA A 91 -4.85 9.99 -2.00
C ALA A 91 -4.20 8.72 -2.58
N ALA A 92 -4.87 7.57 -2.48
CA ALA A 92 -4.39 6.33 -3.11
C ALA A 92 -4.32 6.46 -4.64
N VAL A 93 -5.39 6.96 -5.28
CA VAL A 93 -5.42 7.17 -6.74
C VAL A 93 -4.34 8.16 -7.17
N HIS A 94 -4.21 9.29 -6.47
CA HIS A 94 -3.19 10.28 -6.76
C HIS A 94 -1.77 9.71 -6.62
N ALA A 95 -1.47 9.04 -5.50
CA ALA A 95 -0.16 8.45 -5.26
C ALA A 95 0.19 7.36 -6.28
N SER A 96 -0.77 6.48 -6.63
CA SER A 96 -0.56 5.41 -7.60
C SER A 96 -0.22 5.92 -9.01
N MET A 97 -0.73 7.08 -9.39
CA MET A 97 -0.38 7.71 -10.66
C MET A 97 0.98 8.43 -10.57
N LEU A 98 1.15 9.31 -9.58
CA LEU A 98 2.36 10.13 -9.48
C LEU A 98 3.65 9.34 -9.21
N CYS A 99 3.56 8.16 -8.59
CA CYS A 99 4.76 7.33 -8.39
C CYS A 99 5.28 6.70 -9.69
N GLN A 100 4.50 6.71 -10.77
CA GLN A 100 4.84 6.07 -12.03
C GLN A 100 5.18 7.05 -13.15
N VAL A 101 4.78 8.32 -13.04
CA VAL A 101 4.95 9.31 -14.11
C VAL A 101 5.89 10.44 -13.72
N ARG A 102 6.55 11.00 -14.70
CA ARG A 102 7.40 12.20 -14.60
C ARG A 102 7.11 13.16 -15.74
N ALA A 103 7.64 14.37 -15.66
CA ALA A 103 7.54 15.36 -16.74
C ALA A 103 8.08 14.78 -18.07
N GLY A 104 7.29 14.94 -19.14
CA GLY A 104 7.57 14.39 -20.47
C GLY A 104 6.90 13.03 -20.75
N ASP A 105 6.38 12.35 -19.75
CA ASP A 105 5.64 11.10 -19.95
C ASP A 105 4.24 11.36 -20.52
N ARG A 106 3.62 10.29 -21.05
CA ARG A 106 2.25 10.29 -21.56
C ARG A 106 1.40 9.25 -20.81
N VAL A 107 0.19 9.66 -20.46
CA VAL A 107 -0.84 8.79 -19.87
C VAL A 107 -2.00 8.66 -20.86
N VAL A 108 -2.38 7.42 -21.15
CA VAL A 108 -3.60 7.08 -21.88
C VAL A 108 -4.64 6.65 -20.85
N ALA A 109 -5.84 7.20 -20.92
CA ALA A 109 -6.90 6.93 -19.96
C ALA A 109 -8.27 6.80 -20.65
N SER A 110 -9.12 5.94 -20.12
CA SER A 110 -10.52 5.87 -20.58
C SER A 110 -11.25 7.18 -20.28
N ARG A 111 -12.15 7.58 -21.20
CA ARG A 111 -13.09 8.69 -20.93
C ARG A 111 -14.06 8.39 -19.79
N ALA A 112 -14.32 7.11 -19.52
CA ALA A 112 -15.25 6.62 -18.50
C ALA A 112 -14.56 6.53 -17.11
N LEU A 113 -13.98 7.62 -16.62
CA LEU A 113 -13.42 7.72 -15.28
C LEU A 113 -14.39 8.36 -14.30
N PHE A 114 -14.31 7.93 -13.03
CA PHE A 114 -14.94 8.65 -11.93
C PHE A 114 -14.47 10.12 -11.92
N GLY A 115 -15.38 11.06 -11.69
CA GLY A 115 -15.13 12.49 -11.90
C GLY A 115 -13.87 13.04 -11.23
N SER A 116 -13.62 12.68 -9.96
CA SER A 116 -12.42 13.13 -9.24
C SER A 116 -11.13 12.48 -9.77
N CYS A 117 -11.19 11.22 -10.18
CA CYS A 117 -10.05 10.56 -10.83
C CYS A 117 -9.77 11.20 -12.21
N ARG A 118 -10.84 11.54 -12.96
CA ARG A 118 -10.71 12.25 -14.22
C ARG A 118 -10.03 13.61 -14.04
N TRP A 119 -10.37 14.35 -12.97
CA TRP A 119 -9.71 15.63 -12.67
C TRP A 119 -8.21 15.46 -12.43
N ILE A 120 -7.76 14.42 -11.71
CA ILE A 120 -6.33 14.14 -11.54
C ILE A 120 -5.66 13.99 -12.90
N VAL A 121 -6.25 13.20 -13.79
CA VAL A 121 -5.69 12.90 -15.12
C VAL A 121 -5.75 14.12 -16.03
N ALA A 122 -6.91 14.80 -16.11
CA ALA A 122 -7.15 15.86 -17.07
C ALA A 122 -6.53 17.20 -16.70
N ASP A 123 -6.50 17.51 -15.39
CA ASP A 123 -6.18 18.86 -14.91
C ASP A 123 -4.89 18.89 -14.07
N LEU A 124 -4.68 17.88 -13.22
CA LEU A 124 -3.54 17.88 -12.31
C LEU A 124 -2.24 17.41 -12.98
N LEU A 125 -2.24 16.23 -13.60
CA LEU A 125 -1.03 15.66 -14.23
C LEU A 125 -0.42 16.58 -15.32
N PRO A 126 -1.21 17.26 -16.18
CA PRO A 126 -0.65 18.21 -17.15
C PRO A 126 0.15 19.36 -16.53
N ARG A 127 -0.19 19.78 -15.30
CA ARG A 127 0.57 20.82 -14.58
C ARG A 127 1.99 20.38 -14.23
N TYR A 128 2.23 19.09 -14.19
CA TYR A 128 3.54 18.47 -13.97
C TYR A 128 4.23 18.03 -15.27
N GLY A 129 3.70 18.48 -16.42
CA GLY A 129 4.31 18.19 -17.73
C GLY A 129 4.03 16.79 -18.28
N VAL A 130 2.96 16.14 -17.82
CA VAL A 130 2.52 14.84 -18.34
C VAL A 130 1.47 15.06 -19.43
N ALA A 131 1.69 14.47 -20.60
CA ALA A 131 0.72 14.51 -21.72
C ALA A 131 -0.42 13.51 -21.46
N ILE A 132 -1.65 13.93 -21.76
CA ILE A 132 -2.85 13.09 -21.53
C ILE A 132 -3.55 12.82 -22.83
N GLU A 133 -3.94 11.57 -23.04
CA GLU A 133 -4.82 11.15 -24.13
C GLU A 133 -6.00 10.37 -23.56
N PHE A 134 -7.21 10.80 -23.93
CA PHE A 134 -8.43 10.11 -23.56
C PHE A 134 -8.97 9.26 -24.72
N VAL A 135 -9.17 7.99 -24.43
CA VAL A 135 -9.68 7.00 -25.39
C VAL A 135 -11.05 6.48 -24.97
N ASP A 136 -11.75 5.85 -25.88
CA ASP A 136 -12.91 5.04 -25.55
C ASP A 136 -12.41 3.72 -24.94
N GLY A 137 -12.83 3.45 -23.70
CA GLY A 137 -12.38 2.27 -22.95
C GLY A 137 -12.86 0.94 -23.57
N GLU A 138 -13.89 0.96 -24.40
CA GLU A 138 -14.44 -0.22 -25.09
C GLU A 138 -13.83 -0.45 -26.49
N ASP A 139 -13.16 0.54 -27.04
CA ASP A 139 -12.50 0.47 -28.35
C ASP A 139 -11.02 0.12 -28.20
N LEU A 140 -10.70 -1.17 -28.33
CA LEU A 140 -9.31 -1.66 -28.24
C LEU A 140 -8.38 -1.06 -29.30
N GLY A 141 -8.92 -0.53 -30.41
CA GLY A 141 -8.11 0.12 -31.45
C GLY A 141 -7.57 1.50 -31.05
N GLN A 142 -8.10 2.09 -29.98
CA GLN A 142 -7.66 3.37 -29.42
C GLN A 142 -6.59 3.23 -28.33
N TRP A 143 -6.40 2.04 -27.77
CA TRP A 143 -5.37 1.73 -26.78
C TRP A 143 -4.05 1.40 -27.45
#